data_97c34d2f246ed0a809078e3b509d5544
#
_entry.id   97c34d2f246ed0a809078e3b509d5544
#
_cell.length_a   1.000
_cell.length_b   1.000
_cell.length_c   1.000
_cell.angle_alpha   90.00
_cell.angle_beta   90.00
_cell.angle_gamma   90.00
#
_symmetry.space_group_name_H-M   'P 1'
#
loop_
_entity.id
_entity.type
_entity.pdbx_description
1 polymer ?
#
loop_
_entity_poly.entity_id
_entity_poly.type
_entity_poly.pdbx_seq_one_letter_code
_entity_poly.pdbx_strand_id
1 'polypeptide(L)'
;FTDGYDLVSVRNKYKNMLHRYVDEYQIMLAFKGQTNIVSCDDFEAKPHKDGIGWDVFIRMELLTPLTTLIKQYAGIIPEEMVIKVGKDICSALMLCDSKNIVHRDIKPENIMVSEFGDYKLGDFGIARTMDHTTQATTVGSERYMAPEVIKREEYGKEVDIYSLGLVLYWMLNNRKRPFIDADHLPTHDEIELAQARREKGDPLPRPKYGSRDLQNIVLKACAYAPKDRFSSAREMYQALEVLQSGGSIPELPKPEPPGKPKLPDDDGELTGGWVSVDDGKENGKHLDDEDEWS
;
A
#
# COMPACT_ATOMS: atom_id res chain seq x y z
N PHE A 1 -6.58 -10.87 -33.40
CA PHE A 1 -5.94 -10.23 -32.24
C PHE A 1 -6.24 -8.73 -32.14
N THR A 2 -7.05 -8.14 -33.01
CA THR A 2 -7.29 -6.67 -33.00
C THR A 2 -8.68 -6.29 -32.47
N ASP A 3 -9.47 -7.20 -31.94
CA ASP A 3 -10.80 -7.00 -31.30
C ASP A 3 -11.44 -5.60 -31.53
N GLY A 4 -11.52 -5.14 -32.80
CA GLY A 4 -12.11 -3.86 -33.19
C GLY A 4 -11.19 -2.62 -33.05
N TYR A 5 -9.94 -2.76 -32.64
CA TYR A 5 -8.98 -1.64 -32.61
C TYR A 5 -8.23 -1.52 -33.94
N ASP A 6 -7.97 -0.28 -34.37
CA ASP A 6 -7.12 -0.05 -35.53
C ASP A 6 -5.64 -0.36 -35.22
N LEU A 7 -4.88 -0.78 -36.23
CA LEU A 7 -3.49 -1.20 -36.07
C LEU A 7 -2.57 -0.07 -35.54
N VAL A 8 -2.90 1.20 -35.79
CA VAL A 8 -2.11 2.33 -35.28
C VAL A 8 -2.27 2.47 -33.78
N SER A 9 -3.51 2.35 -33.26
CA SER A 9 -3.82 2.40 -31.84
C SER A 9 -3.16 1.23 -31.09
N VAL A 10 -3.21 0.01 -31.66
CA VAL A 10 -2.56 -1.16 -31.10
C VAL A 10 -1.04 -0.98 -31.03
N ARG A 11 -0.41 -0.53 -32.11
CA ARG A 11 1.03 -0.27 -32.16
C ARG A 11 1.44 0.81 -31.14
N ASN A 12 0.69 1.88 -31.01
CA ASN A 12 0.96 2.94 -30.04
C ASN A 12 0.86 2.43 -28.60
N LYS A 13 -0.13 1.57 -28.30
CA LYS A 13 -0.26 0.93 -27.00
C LYS A 13 1.00 0.13 -26.65
N TYR A 14 1.47 -0.75 -27.53
CA TYR A 14 2.69 -1.55 -27.30
C TYR A 14 3.94 -0.68 -27.20
N LYS A 15 4.05 0.38 -28.01
CA LYS A 15 5.16 1.33 -27.92
C LYS A 15 5.20 2.03 -26.55
N ASN A 16 4.05 2.43 -26.02
CA ASN A 16 3.97 3.03 -24.70
C ASN A 16 4.33 2.03 -23.59
N MET A 17 3.97 0.75 -23.78
CA MET A 17 4.41 -0.31 -22.85
C MET A 17 5.94 -0.49 -22.90
N LEU A 18 6.53 -0.53 -24.08
CA LEU A 18 7.99 -0.62 -24.22
C LEU A 18 8.70 0.54 -23.53
N HIS A 19 8.22 1.78 -23.71
CA HIS A 19 8.81 2.94 -23.04
C HIS A 19 8.81 2.77 -21.51
N ARG A 20 7.74 2.21 -20.92
CA ARG A 20 7.70 1.95 -19.48
C ARG A 20 8.80 0.98 -19.03
N TYR A 21 9.03 -0.11 -19.77
CA TYR A 21 10.12 -1.05 -19.47
C TYR A 21 11.50 -0.41 -19.61
N VAL A 22 11.67 0.48 -20.62
CA VAL A 22 12.92 1.24 -20.78
C VAL A 22 13.12 2.20 -19.60
N ASP A 23 12.09 2.92 -19.18
CA ASP A 23 12.14 3.85 -18.06
C ASP A 23 12.48 3.10 -16.75
N GLU A 24 11.85 1.93 -16.50
CA GLU A 24 12.14 1.07 -15.38
C GLU A 24 13.61 0.61 -15.38
N TYR A 25 14.09 0.13 -16.52
CA TYR A 25 15.49 -0.25 -16.68
C TYR A 25 16.45 0.91 -16.39
N GLN A 26 16.15 2.12 -16.88
CA GLN A 26 16.98 3.30 -16.60
C GLN A 26 17.02 3.65 -15.11
N ILE A 27 15.90 3.51 -14.39
CA ILE A 27 15.85 3.68 -12.94
C ILE A 27 16.74 2.63 -12.26
N MET A 28 16.58 1.35 -12.61
CA MET A 28 17.40 0.26 -12.02
C MET A 28 18.89 0.47 -12.34
N LEU A 29 19.23 0.88 -13.56
CA LEU A 29 20.60 1.16 -13.94
C LEU A 29 21.21 2.31 -13.12
N ALA A 30 20.43 3.34 -12.80
CA ALA A 30 20.87 4.45 -11.95
C ALA A 30 21.21 4.03 -10.52
N PHE A 31 20.76 2.85 -10.08
CA PHE A 31 21.05 2.24 -8.78
C PHE A 31 22.02 1.05 -8.86
N LYS A 32 22.62 0.80 -10.02
CA LYS A 32 23.55 -0.33 -10.20
C LYS A 32 24.66 -0.32 -9.13
N GLY A 33 24.89 -1.45 -8.48
CA GLY A 33 25.90 -1.61 -7.44
C GLY A 33 25.43 -1.22 -6.04
N GLN A 34 24.18 -0.82 -5.85
CA GLN A 34 23.64 -0.53 -4.52
C GLN A 34 23.15 -1.83 -3.86
N THR A 35 23.50 -2.02 -2.57
CA THR A 35 23.27 -3.30 -1.86
C THR A 35 21.80 -3.63 -1.73
N ASN A 36 20.95 -2.63 -1.41
CA ASN A 36 19.53 -2.89 -1.07
C ASN A 36 18.56 -2.64 -2.23
N ILE A 37 19.07 -2.57 -3.46
CA ILE A 37 18.26 -2.49 -4.67
C ILE A 37 18.63 -3.67 -5.58
N VAL A 38 17.63 -4.28 -6.22
CA VAL A 38 17.85 -5.35 -7.20
C VAL A 38 18.70 -4.84 -8.35
N SER A 39 19.81 -5.52 -8.61
CA SER A 39 20.73 -5.14 -9.69
C SER A 39 20.24 -5.64 -11.03
N CYS A 40 20.22 -4.76 -12.01
CA CYS A 40 19.95 -5.09 -13.40
C CYS A 40 21.25 -4.99 -14.21
N ASP A 41 21.53 -6.02 -15.00
CA ASP A 41 22.78 -6.10 -15.79
C ASP A 41 22.59 -5.66 -17.22
N ASP A 42 21.47 -6.06 -17.86
CA ASP A 42 21.26 -5.92 -19.27
C ASP A 42 19.78 -5.80 -19.63
N PHE A 43 19.52 -5.14 -20.76
CA PHE A 43 18.18 -4.95 -21.30
C PHE A 43 18.24 -5.06 -22.83
N GLU A 44 17.37 -5.87 -23.41
CA GLU A 44 17.22 -5.99 -24.85
C GLU A 44 15.73 -5.96 -25.22
N ALA A 45 15.38 -5.21 -26.26
CA ALA A 45 14.03 -5.20 -26.83
C ALA A 45 14.09 -5.57 -28.32
N LYS A 46 13.46 -6.68 -28.71
CA LYS A 46 13.39 -7.17 -30.09
C LYS A 46 12.00 -6.92 -30.65
N PRO A 47 11.87 -6.15 -31.76
CA PRO A 47 10.58 -5.97 -32.40
C PRO A 47 10.10 -7.28 -33.02
N HIS A 48 8.80 -7.51 -32.96
CA HIS A 48 8.16 -8.63 -33.65
C HIS A 48 8.20 -8.42 -35.18
N LYS A 49 8.21 -9.53 -35.94
CA LYS A 49 8.30 -9.51 -37.40
C LYS A 49 7.11 -8.81 -38.10
N ASP A 50 5.94 -8.85 -37.44
CA ASP A 50 4.72 -8.17 -37.89
C ASP A 50 4.73 -6.64 -37.62
N GLY A 51 5.77 -6.15 -36.96
CA GLY A 51 5.91 -4.75 -36.57
C GLY A 51 4.95 -4.30 -35.47
N ILE A 52 4.32 -5.27 -34.77
CA ILE A 52 3.40 -5.02 -33.64
C ILE A 52 3.98 -5.67 -32.40
N GLY A 53 4.41 -4.84 -31.44
CA GLY A 53 4.96 -5.33 -30.17
C GLY A 53 6.45 -5.64 -30.19
N TRP A 54 6.97 -6.02 -29.04
CA TRP A 54 8.37 -6.33 -28.78
C TRP A 54 8.47 -7.47 -27.77
N ASP A 55 9.47 -8.33 -27.92
CA ASP A 55 9.98 -9.18 -26.86
C ASP A 55 10.96 -8.36 -26.02
N VAL A 56 10.73 -8.25 -24.73
CA VAL A 56 11.58 -7.52 -23.79
C VAL A 56 12.30 -8.50 -22.89
N PHE A 57 13.63 -8.45 -22.89
CA PHE A 57 14.50 -9.28 -22.07
C PHE A 57 15.23 -8.41 -21.06
N ILE A 58 15.10 -8.71 -19.78
CA ILE A 58 15.80 -8.02 -18.69
C ILE A 58 16.62 -9.06 -17.94
N ARG A 59 17.96 -8.88 -17.91
CA ARG A 59 18.84 -9.71 -17.11
C ARG A 59 19.11 -9.03 -15.78
N MET A 60 18.80 -9.72 -14.69
CA MET A 60 19.01 -9.25 -13.32
C MET A 60 19.61 -10.33 -12.44
N GLU A 61 20.10 -9.97 -11.27
CA GLU A 61 20.58 -10.93 -10.28
C GLU A 61 19.48 -11.91 -9.88
N LEU A 62 19.88 -13.15 -9.57
CA LEU A 62 18.96 -14.19 -9.12
C LEU A 62 18.79 -14.10 -7.60
N LEU A 63 17.58 -13.83 -7.16
CA LEU A 63 17.23 -13.61 -5.76
C LEU A 63 16.02 -14.45 -5.35
N THR A 64 15.85 -14.64 -4.04
CA THR A 64 14.67 -15.32 -3.48
C THR A 64 13.64 -14.30 -3.03
N PRO A 65 12.36 -14.38 -3.46
CA PRO A 65 11.32 -13.49 -2.95
C PRO A 65 11.12 -13.64 -1.43
N LEU A 66 10.88 -12.52 -0.73
CA LEU A 66 10.57 -12.51 0.71
C LEU A 66 9.38 -13.44 1.01
N THR A 67 8.36 -13.44 0.16
CA THR A 67 7.18 -14.32 0.28
C THR A 67 7.53 -15.81 0.27
N THR A 68 8.61 -16.21 -0.43
CA THR A 68 9.11 -17.58 -0.45
C THR A 68 9.91 -17.88 0.81
N LEU A 69 10.80 -16.97 1.21
CA LEU A 69 11.61 -17.13 2.42
C LEU A 69 10.75 -17.31 3.66
N ILE A 70 9.75 -16.46 3.86
CA ILE A 70 8.90 -16.52 5.06
C ILE A 70 7.98 -17.73 5.14
N LYS A 71 7.77 -18.48 4.06
CA LYS A 71 7.06 -19.77 4.12
C LYS A 71 7.78 -20.82 4.97
N GLN A 72 9.09 -20.68 5.17
CA GLN A 72 9.90 -21.54 6.01
C GLN A 72 9.59 -21.37 7.50
N TYR A 73 8.99 -20.25 7.90
CA TYR A 73 8.60 -19.96 9.27
C TYR A 73 7.14 -20.39 9.50
N ALA A 74 6.95 -21.34 10.42
CA ALA A 74 5.61 -21.84 10.79
C ALA A 74 4.90 -20.86 11.75
N GLY A 75 4.61 -19.65 11.26
CA GLY A 75 3.81 -18.63 11.97
C GLY A 75 4.60 -17.43 12.47
N ILE A 76 5.50 -17.58 13.45
CA ILE A 76 6.23 -16.44 14.04
C ILE A 76 7.51 -16.16 13.27
N ILE A 77 7.62 -14.96 12.72
CA ILE A 77 8.84 -14.47 12.08
C ILE A 77 9.73 -13.83 13.16
N PRO A 78 11.04 -14.16 13.24
CA PRO A 78 11.94 -13.56 14.22
C PRO A 78 11.97 -12.03 14.12
N GLU A 79 11.96 -11.36 15.26
CA GLU A 79 11.95 -9.89 15.32
C GLU A 79 13.18 -9.28 14.63
N GLU A 80 14.35 -9.89 14.81
CA GLU A 80 15.59 -9.45 14.17
C GLU A 80 15.47 -9.45 12.63
N MET A 81 14.74 -10.42 12.06
CA MET A 81 14.48 -10.47 10.62
C MET A 81 13.57 -9.32 10.19
N VAL A 82 12.52 -9.02 10.97
CA VAL A 82 11.60 -7.89 10.66
C VAL A 82 12.34 -6.56 10.71
N ILE A 83 13.19 -6.37 11.75
CA ILE A 83 14.04 -5.17 11.89
C ILE A 83 14.99 -5.06 10.69
N LYS A 84 15.65 -6.17 10.29
CA LYS A 84 16.57 -6.16 9.16
C LYS A 84 15.86 -5.83 7.85
N VAL A 85 14.71 -6.43 7.56
CA VAL A 85 13.89 -6.06 6.39
C VAL A 85 13.56 -4.56 6.41
N GLY A 86 13.11 -4.04 7.55
CA GLY A 86 12.81 -2.62 7.70
C GLY A 86 14.01 -1.73 7.41
N LYS A 87 15.18 -2.04 7.97
CA LYS A 87 16.43 -1.27 7.78
C LYS A 87 16.92 -1.32 6.34
N ASP A 88 16.97 -2.49 5.74
CA ASP A 88 17.47 -2.69 4.38
C ASP A 88 16.58 -1.96 3.36
N ILE A 89 15.25 -2.04 3.51
CA ILE A 89 14.32 -1.33 2.62
C ILE A 89 14.33 0.18 2.89
N CYS A 90 14.47 0.64 4.14
CA CYS A 90 14.72 2.05 4.42
C CYS A 90 16.00 2.56 3.72
N SER A 91 17.05 1.74 3.66
CA SER A 91 18.28 2.09 2.93
C SER A 91 18.02 2.25 1.44
N ALA A 92 17.23 1.34 0.83
CA ALA A 92 16.79 1.48 -0.56
C ALA A 92 15.96 2.76 -0.79
N LEU A 93 15.05 3.08 0.14
CA LEU A 93 14.23 4.31 0.05
C LEU A 93 15.05 5.58 0.20
N MET A 94 16.09 5.60 1.03
CA MET A 94 17.03 6.73 1.10
C MET A 94 17.77 6.96 -0.23
N LEU A 95 18.07 5.89 -0.98
CA LEU A 95 18.64 6.00 -2.32
C LEU A 95 17.62 6.57 -3.31
N CYS A 96 16.37 6.08 -3.26
CA CYS A 96 15.26 6.62 -4.07
C CYS A 96 15.07 8.11 -3.79
N ASP A 97 15.06 8.50 -2.52
CA ASP A 97 14.97 9.90 -2.07
C ASP A 97 16.06 10.79 -2.67
N SER A 98 17.31 10.30 -2.71
CA SER A 98 18.45 11.05 -3.26
C SER A 98 18.30 11.37 -4.75
N LYS A 99 17.47 10.61 -5.46
CA LYS A 99 17.16 10.77 -6.90
C LYS A 99 15.75 11.31 -7.15
N ASN A 100 15.05 11.73 -6.09
CA ASN A 100 13.67 12.20 -6.15
C ASN A 100 12.69 11.18 -6.78
N ILE A 101 12.90 9.90 -6.49
CA ILE A 101 12.07 8.78 -6.95
C ILE A 101 11.18 8.32 -5.81
N VAL A 102 9.89 8.09 -6.08
CA VAL A 102 8.93 7.41 -5.21
C VAL A 102 8.61 6.06 -5.84
N HIS A 103 8.74 4.98 -5.06
CA HIS A 103 8.61 3.60 -5.56
C HIS A 103 7.16 3.21 -5.86
N ARG A 104 6.23 3.52 -4.94
CA ARG A 104 4.76 3.36 -5.06
C ARG A 104 4.23 1.92 -5.09
N ASP A 105 5.08 0.91 -5.12
CA ASP A 105 4.66 -0.50 -5.15
C ASP A 105 5.46 -1.37 -4.17
N ILE A 106 5.64 -0.87 -2.94
CA ILE A 106 6.29 -1.66 -1.88
C ILE A 106 5.30 -2.68 -1.34
N LYS A 107 5.62 -3.95 -1.57
CA LYS A 107 4.86 -5.12 -1.13
C LYS A 107 5.80 -6.31 -0.94
N PRO A 108 5.41 -7.37 -0.21
CA PRO A 108 6.28 -8.52 0.04
C PRO A 108 6.82 -9.20 -1.23
N GLU A 109 6.06 -9.14 -2.34
CA GLU A 109 6.43 -9.71 -3.63
C GLU A 109 7.60 -8.98 -4.29
N ASN A 110 7.77 -7.67 -4.01
CA ASN A 110 8.81 -6.82 -4.57
C ASN A 110 10.04 -6.69 -3.65
N ILE A 111 10.04 -7.39 -2.52
CA ILE A 111 11.21 -7.50 -1.63
C ILE A 111 11.86 -8.86 -1.87
N MET A 112 13.12 -8.82 -2.27
CA MET A 112 13.93 -9.99 -2.55
C MET A 112 15.01 -10.16 -1.47
N VAL A 113 15.55 -11.37 -1.34
CA VAL A 113 16.68 -11.65 -0.44
C VAL A 113 17.83 -12.28 -1.22
N SER A 114 19.04 -11.78 -1.01
CA SER A 114 20.27 -12.34 -1.56
C SER A 114 20.71 -13.59 -0.77
N GLU A 115 21.63 -14.36 -1.33
CA GLU A 115 22.28 -15.47 -0.63
C GLU A 115 23.06 -15.04 0.63
N PHE A 116 23.46 -13.77 0.70
CA PHE A 116 24.14 -13.18 1.87
C PHE A 116 23.17 -12.65 2.92
N GLY A 117 21.85 -12.75 2.69
CA GLY A 117 20.83 -12.31 3.63
C GLY A 117 20.48 -10.82 3.55
N ASP A 118 20.91 -10.09 2.52
CA ASP A 118 20.52 -8.70 2.30
C ASP A 118 19.16 -8.63 1.63
N TYR A 119 18.27 -7.78 2.16
CA TYR A 119 16.98 -7.52 1.54
C TYR A 119 17.10 -6.38 0.53
N LYS A 120 16.52 -6.60 -0.64
CA LYS A 120 16.63 -5.73 -1.79
C LYS A 120 15.24 -5.38 -2.34
N LEU A 121 15.05 -4.11 -2.66
CA LEU A 121 13.83 -3.61 -3.30
C LEU A 121 13.96 -3.77 -4.80
N GLY A 122 12.98 -4.40 -5.41
CA GLY A 122 12.87 -4.61 -6.86
C GLY A 122 11.54 -4.11 -7.41
N ASP A 123 11.35 -4.26 -8.71
CA ASP A 123 10.15 -3.86 -9.45
C ASP A 123 9.86 -2.36 -9.36
N PHE A 124 10.63 -1.58 -10.11
CA PHE A 124 10.46 -0.13 -10.25
C PHE A 124 9.44 0.26 -11.34
N GLY A 125 8.64 -0.70 -11.83
CA GLY A 125 7.73 -0.50 -12.96
C GLY A 125 6.66 0.58 -12.78
N ILE A 126 6.38 0.97 -11.53
CA ILE A 126 5.47 2.05 -11.19
C ILE A 126 6.22 3.26 -10.61
N ALA A 127 7.52 3.09 -10.30
CA ALA A 127 8.34 4.18 -9.78
C ALA A 127 8.42 5.33 -10.78
N ARG A 128 8.26 6.56 -10.30
CA ARG A 128 8.33 7.77 -11.12
C ARG A 128 8.98 8.90 -10.35
N THR A 129 9.67 9.77 -11.08
CA THR A 129 9.94 11.12 -10.62
C THR A 129 8.63 11.81 -10.24
N MET A 130 8.66 12.69 -9.23
CA MET A 130 7.51 13.35 -8.61
C MET A 130 6.65 14.21 -9.55
N ASP A 131 6.45 13.79 -10.79
CA ASP A 131 5.51 14.44 -11.71
C ASP A 131 4.08 13.88 -11.52
N HIS A 132 3.18 14.80 -11.21
CA HIS A 132 1.84 14.62 -10.64
C HIS A 132 0.81 13.87 -11.52
N THR A 133 1.19 13.04 -12.47
CA THR A 133 0.22 12.35 -13.31
C THR A 133 0.62 10.91 -13.58
N THR A 134 -0.04 9.93 -12.96
CA THR A 134 -0.67 8.86 -13.72
C THR A 134 -1.17 7.69 -12.89
N GLN A 135 -2.33 7.23 -13.29
CA GLN A 135 -2.98 5.98 -12.93
C GLN A 135 -2.19 4.78 -13.46
N ALA A 136 -1.71 3.93 -12.59
CA ALA A 136 -1.46 2.53 -12.92
C ALA A 136 -1.57 1.73 -11.61
N THR A 137 -2.77 1.33 -11.27
CA THR A 137 -3.00 0.35 -10.22
C THR A 137 -2.87 -1.04 -10.85
N THR A 138 -1.86 -1.77 -10.46
CA THR A 138 -1.81 -3.21 -10.70
C THR A 138 -2.80 -3.84 -9.73
N VAL A 139 -3.71 -4.68 -10.23
CA VAL A 139 -4.70 -5.39 -9.41
C VAL A 139 -3.99 -6.12 -8.26
N GLY A 140 -4.33 -5.78 -7.01
CA GLY A 140 -3.73 -6.35 -5.81
C GLY A 140 -2.70 -5.46 -5.08
N SER A 141 -2.11 -4.46 -5.73
CA SER A 141 -1.17 -3.51 -5.08
C SER A 141 -1.88 -2.55 -4.12
N GLU A 142 -3.18 -2.27 -4.32
CA GLU A 142 -4.02 -1.44 -3.44
C GLU A 142 -3.96 -1.86 -1.97
N ARG A 143 -3.64 -3.13 -1.73
CA ARG A 143 -3.56 -3.72 -0.38
C ARG A 143 -2.46 -3.12 0.50
N TYR A 144 -1.41 -2.56 -0.10
CA TYR A 144 -0.27 -1.94 0.58
C TYR A 144 -0.20 -0.43 0.34
N MET A 145 -1.06 0.13 -0.51
CA MET A 145 -1.07 1.56 -0.82
C MET A 145 -1.50 2.40 0.37
N ALA A 146 -0.91 3.58 0.47
CA ALA A 146 -1.32 4.59 1.43
C ALA A 146 -2.72 5.15 1.10
N PRO A 147 -3.50 5.59 2.10
CA PRO A 147 -4.87 6.08 1.89
C PRO A 147 -4.97 7.22 0.88
N GLU A 148 -4.03 8.16 0.91
CA GLU A 148 -3.96 9.30 0.00
C GLU A 148 -3.73 8.87 -1.45
N VAL A 149 -2.96 7.78 -1.68
CA VAL A 149 -2.75 7.23 -3.02
C VAL A 149 -4.04 6.62 -3.56
N ILE A 150 -4.76 5.85 -2.73
CA ILE A 150 -6.06 5.24 -3.08
C ILE A 150 -7.09 6.33 -3.40
N LYS A 151 -7.11 7.40 -2.61
CA LYS A 151 -8.01 8.55 -2.78
C LYS A 151 -7.58 9.49 -3.91
N ARG A 152 -6.42 9.27 -4.53
CA ARG A 152 -5.85 10.13 -5.59
C ARG A 152 -5.62 11.57 -5.13
N GLU A 153 -5.27 11.74 -3.85
CA GLU A 153 -4.84 12.99 -3.26
C GLU A 153 -3.37 13.28 -3.62
N GLU A 154 -2.90 14.50 -3.37
CA GLU A 154 -1.48 14.80 -3.47
C GLU A 154 -0.70 14.04 -2.39
N TYR A 155 0.46 13.49 -2.75
CA TYR A 155 1.30 12.72 -1.84
C TYR A 155 2.80 12.92 -2.09
N GLY A 156 3.58 12.65 -1.08
CA GLY A 156 5.04 12.68 -1.08
C GLY A 156 5.64 11.28 -0.93
N LYS A 157 6.86 11.25 -0.40
CA LYS A 157 7.66 10.03 -0.18
C LYS A 157 7.12 9.16 0.97
N GLU A 158 6.29 9.74 1.81
CA GLU A 158 5.69 9.11 2.99
C GLU A 158 4.77 7.94 2.63
N VAL A 159 4.36 7.84 1.36
CA VAL A 159 3.57 6.71 0.85
C VAL A 159 4.37 5.41 0.85
N ASP A 160 5.67 5.46 0.56
CA ASP A 160 6.55 4.30 0.58
C ASP A 160 6.84 3.84 2.03
N ILE A 161 6.95 4.79 2.97
CA ILE A 161 7.08 4.50 4.41
C ILE A 161 5.83 3.77 4.92
N TYR A 162 4.65 4.23 4.52
CA TYR A 162 3.39 3.58 4.86
C TYR A 162 3.32 2.15 4.32
N SER A 163 3.66 1.96 3.06
CA SER A 163 3.66 0.65 2.41
C SER A 163 4.66 -0.31 3.07
N LEU A 164 5.87 0.16 3.40
CA LEU A 164 6.85 -0.59 4.19
C LEU A 164 6.29 -0.94 5.58
N GLY A 165 5.66 0.01 6.26
CA GLY A 165 4.99 -0.23 7.53
C GLY A 165 3.98 -1.38 7.46
N LEU A 166 3.16 -1.43 6.40
CA LEU A 166 2.21 -2.52 6.18
C LEU A 166 2.88 -3.87 5.89
N VAL A 167 4.03 -3.89 5.22
CA VAL A 167 4.82 -5.12 5.02
C VAL A 167 5.32 -5.63 6.38
N LEU A 168 5.90 -4.76 7.21
CA LEU A 168 6.38 -5.15 8.55
C LEU A 168 5.21 -5.57 9.46
N TYR A 169 4.07 -4.87 9.39
CA TYR A 169 2.85 -5.29 10.09
C TYR A 169 2.44 -6.71 9.70
N TRP A 170 2.38 -6.99 8.40
CA TRP A 170 2.03 -8.29 7.85
C TRP A 170 3.00 -9.39 8.34
N MET A 171 4.30 -9.10 8.43
CA MET A 171 5.28 -10.03 9.00
C MET A 171 5.02 -10.31 10.48
N LEU A 172 4.67 -9.28 11.26
CA LEU A 172 4.38 -9.39 12.70
C LEU A 172 2.97 -9.90 13.02
N ASN A 173 2.10 -10.04 12.04
CA ASN A 173 0.71 -10.47 12.23
C ASN A 173 0.42 -11.78 11.49
N ASN A 174 1.36 -12.72 11.51
CA ASN A 174 1.24 -14.03 10.85
C ASN A 174 0.76 -13.93 9.39
N ARG A 175 1.34 -13.02 8.63
CA ARG A 175 0.99 -12.76 7.22
C ARG A 175 -0.45 -12.30 7.00
N LYS A 176 -1.04 -11.68 8.03
CA LYS A 176 -2.35 -11.02 7.95
C LYS A 176 -2.20 -9.51 8.00
N ARG A 177 -3.04 -8.81 7.26
CA ARG A 177 -3.09 -7.35 7.24
C ARG A 177 -3.83 -6.79 8.45
N PRO A 178 -3.75 -5.48 8.73
CA PRO A 178 -4.54 -4.86 9.80
C PRO A 178 -6.02 -5.24 9.72
N PHE A 179 -6.66 -5.35 10.90
CA PHE A 179 -8.06 -5.75 11.10
C PHE A 179 -8.39 -7.22 10.77
N ILE A 180 -7.39 -8.04 10.42
CA ILE A 180 -7.55 -9.48 10.25
C ILE A 180 -6.81 -10.15 11.41
N ASP A 181 -7.50 -11.06 12.11
CA ASP A 181 -6.90 -11.85 13.18
C ASP A 181 -5.76 -12.72 12.64
N ALA A 182 -4.64 -12.75 13.38
CA ALA A 182 -3.44 -13.47 12.98
C ALA A 182 -3.66 -15.00 12.85
N ASP A 183 -4.58 -15.57 13.62
CA ASP A 183 -4.85 -17.00 13.66
C ASP A 183 -6.06 -17.42 12.82
N HIS A 184 -6.76 -16.44 12.23
CA HIS A 184 -7.95 -16.68 11.43
C HIS A 184 -7.64 -16.75 9.93
N LEU A 185 -8.31 -17.65 9.21
CA LEU A 185 -8.32 -17.66 7.74
C LEU A 185 -9.48 -16.79 7.25
N PRO A 186 -9.22 -15.56 6.77
CA PRO A 186 -10.27 -14.62 6.50
C PRO A 186 -11.09 -14.99 5.26
N THR A 187 -12.38 -14.70 5.31
CA THR A 187 -13.27 -14.70 4.15
C THR A 187 -12.98 -13.50 3.24
N HIS A 188 -13.58 -13.52 2.04
CA HIS A 188 -13.45 -12.38 1.11
C HIS A 188 -14.02 -11.09 1.70
N ASP A 189 -15.20 -11.17 2.30
CA ASP A 189 -15.90 -10.03 2.91
C ASP A 189 -15.09 -9.42 4.07
N GLU A 190 -14.45 -10.26 4.90
CA GLU A 190 -13.55 -9.78 5.97
C GLU A 190 -12.33 -9.05 5.42
N ILE A 191 -11.79 -9.51 4.29
CA ILE A 191 -10.68 -8.85 3.60
C ILE A 191 -11.11 -7.48 3.07
N GLU A 192 -12.29 -7.38 2.45
CA GLU A 192 -12.83 -6.11 1.94
C GLU A 192 -13.17 -5.16 3.09
N LEU A 193 -13.79 -5.65 4.16
CA LEU A 193 -14.08 -4.85 5.34
C LEU A 193 -12.81 -4.31 6.01
N ALA A 194 -11.77 -5.15 6.15
CA ALA A 194 -10.48 -4.74 6.69
C ALA A 194 -9.83 -3.64 5.84
N GLN A 195 -9.94 -3.74 4.52
CA GLN A 195 -9.46 -2.73 3.58
C GLN A 195 -10.25 -1.42 3.74
N ALA A 196 -11.58 -1.48 3.77
CA ALA A 196 -12.45 -0.31 3.93
C ALA A 196 -12.19 0.43 5.25
N ARG A 197 -11.96 -0.31 6.36
CA ARG A 197 -11.62 0.29 7.65
C ARG A 197 -10.30 1.05 7.60
N ARG A 198 -9.29 0.47 6.94
CA ARG A 198 -8.00 1.12 6.76
C ARG A 198 -8.11 2.40 5.93
N GLU A 199 -8.89 2.38 4.85
CA GLU A 199 -9.13 3.54 3.98
C GLU A 199 -9.93 4.64 4.66
N LYS A 200 -10.81 4.26 5.59
CA LYS A 200 -11.57 5.21 6.42
C LYS A 200 -10.71 5.88 7.49
N GLY A 201 -9.58 5.27 7.87
CA GLY A 201 -8.69 5.79 8.90
C GLY A 201 -9.01 5.27 10.29
N ASP A 202 -9.68 4.12 10.41
CA ASP A 202 -9.86 3.48 11.71
C ASP A 202 -8.48 3.22 12.34
N PRO A 203 -8.31 3.44 13.66
CA PRO A 203 -7.05 3.15 14.35
C PRO A 203 -6.61 1.72 14.12
N LEU A 204 -5.38 1.51 13.64
CA LEU A 204 -4.87 0.18 13.38
C LEU A 204 -4.69 -0.60 14.69
N PRO A 205 -5.18 -1.85 14.75
CA PRO A 205 -4.86 -2.73 15.87
C PRO A 205 -3.36 -3.03 15.89
N ARG A 206 -2.83 -3.38 17.06
CA ARG A 206 -1.45 -3.84 17.14
C ARG A 206 -1.30 -5.19 16.46
N PRO A 207 -0.18 -5.43 15.75
CA PRO A 207 0.11 -6.77 15.27
C PRO A 207 0.30 -7.73 16.45
N LYS A 208 0.07 -9.01 16.24
CA LYS A 208 0.07 -10.02 17.30
C LYS A 208 1.45 -10.25 17.91
N TYR A 209 2.50 -10.19 17.11
CA TYR A 209 3.86 -10.53 17.48
C TYR A 209 4.79 -9.32 17.47
N GLY A 210 6.00 -9.50 18.00
CA GLY A 210 7.03 -8.47 18.11
C GLY A 210 6.97 -7.68 19.42
N SER A 211 8.09 -7.09 19.79
CA SER A 211 8.20 -6.22 20.96
C SER A 211 7.29 -5.01 20.86
N ARG A 212 6.96 -4.40 22.00
CA ARG A 212 6.12 -3.21 22.06
C ARG A 212 6.72 -2.06 21.23
N ASP A 213 8.03 -1.92 21.26
CA ASP A 213 8.75 -0.86 20.56
C ASP A 213 8.73 -1.08 19.04
N LEU A 214 8.92 -2.31 18.56
CA LEU A 214 8.78 -2.63 17.14
C LEU A 214 7.35 -2.39 16.65
N GLN A 215 6.34 -2.81 17.44
CA GLN A 215 4.94 -2.53 17.12
C GLN A 215 4.67 -1.02 17.03
N ASN A 216 5.27 -0.20 17.92
CA ASN A 216 5.15 1.26 17.87
C ASN A 216 5.74 1.84 16.58
N ILE A 217 6.94 1.39 16.18
CA ILE A 217 7.56 1.81 14.91
C ILE A 217 6.63 1.50 13.74
N VAL A 218 6.13 0.27 13.68
CA VAL A 218 5.24 -0.18 12.59
C VAL A 218 3.94 0.62 12.55
N LEU A 219 3.31 0.86 13.70
CA LEU A 219 2.08 1.65 13.76
C LEU A 219 2.31 3.12 13.41
N LYS A 220 3.46 3.70 13.81
CA LYS A 220 3.84 5.06 13.38
C LYS A 220 4.03 5.12 11.86
N ALA A 221 4.73 4.17 11.27
CA ALA A 221 4.88 4.12 9.81
C ALA A 221 3.53 4.02 9.08
N CYS A 222 2.56 3.29 9.66
CA CYS A 222 1.21 3.10 9.14
C CYS A 222 0.20 4.16 9.61
N ALA A 223 0.63 5.29 10.18
CA ALA A 223 -0.29 6.34 10.59
C ALA A 223 -1.12 6.84 9.40
N TYR A 224 -2.42 7.09 9.63
CA TYR A 224 -3.33 7.49 8.56
C TYR A 224 -2.93 8.80 7.91
N ALA A 225 -2.70 9.84 8.71
CA ALA A 225 -2.25 11.12 8.20
C ALA A 225 -0.73 11.09 7.92
N PRO A 226 -0.27 11.51 6.73
CA PRO A 226 1.15 11.50 6.38
C PRO A 226 2.06 12.22 7.38
N LYS A 227 1.59 13.33 7.96
CA LYS A 227 2.33 14.13 8.96
C LYS A 227 2.61 13.39 10.27
N ASP A 228 1.85 12.34 10.58
CA ASP A 228 1.98 11.55 11.81
C ASP A 228 2.91 10.34 11.61
N ARG A 229 3.35 10.09 10.38
CA ARG A 229 4.35 9.07 10.03
C ARG A 229 5.77 9.52 10.35
N PHE A 230 6.74 8.70 10.00
CA PHE A 230 8.12 9.15 9.92
C PHE A 230 8.27 10.16 8.78
N SER A 231 9.01 11.24 9.01
CA SER A 231 9.22 12.30 8.02
C SER A 231 10.13 11.86 6.86
N SER A 232 10.89 10.79 7.07
CA SER A 232 11.80 10.22 6.07
C SER A 232 12.12 8.75 6.36
N ALA A 233 12.55 8.01 5.33
CA ALA A 233 13.07 6.66 5.50
C ALA A 233 14.30 6.63 6.46
N ARG A 234 15.08 7.69 6.51
CA ARG A 234 16.20 7.84 7.45
C ARG A 234 15.74 7.86 8.90
N GLU A 235 14.66 8.58 9.21
CA GLU A 235 14.10 8.62 10.57
C GLU A 235 13.61 7.24 11.00
N MET A 236 12.89 6.52 10.11
CA MET A 236 12.44 5.16 10.38
C MET A 236 13.62 4.19 10.56
N TYR A 237 14.65 4.29 9.71
CA TYR A 237 15.89 3.51 9.85
C TYR A 237 16.52 3.69 11.21
N GLN A 238 16.69 4.94 11.66
CA GLN A 238 17.29 5.27 12.96
C GLN A 238 16.48 4.69 14.12
N ALA A 239 15.14 4.74 14.04
CA ALA A 239 14.28 4.14 15.06
C ALA A 239 14.51 2.61 15.16
N LEU A 240 14.57 1.91 14.01
CA LEU A 240 14.87 0.48 13.96
C LEU A 240 16.28 0.15 14.45
N GLU A 241 17.26 1.01 14.18
CA GLU A 241 18.64 0.85 14.63
C GLU A 241 18.78 1.02 16.15
N VAL A 242 18.11 2.01 16.74
CA VAL A 242 18.03 2.18 18.19
C VAL A 242 17.43 0.95 18.85
N LEU A 243 16.33 0.43 18.32
CA LEU A 243 15.71 -0.79 18.83
C LEU A 243 16.64 -2.00 18.75
N GLN A 244 17.31 -2.20 17.61
CA GLN A 244 18.28 -3.29 17.43
C GLN A 244 19.46 -3.23 18.42
N SER A 245 19.86 -2.02 18.81
CA SER A 245 20.94 -1.78 19.77
C SER A 245 20.48 -1.90 21.25
N GLY A 246 19.23 -2.31 21.50
CA GLY A 246 18.68 -2.42 22.85
C GLY A 246 18.26 -1.08 23.47
N GLY A 247 18.16 -0.02 22.66
CA GLY A 247 17.61 1.27 23.07
C GLY A 247 16.08 1.23 23.16
N SER A 248 15.51 2.14 23.94
CA SER A 248 14.06 2.32 24.06
C SER A 248 13.57 3.42 23.14
N ILE A 249 12.39 3.23 22.57
CA ILE A 249 11.74 4.20 21.69
C ILE A 249 10.64 4.92 22.46
N PRO A 250 10.49 6.25 22.32
CA PRO A 250 9.41 6.97 22.96
C PRO A 250 8.05 6.37 22.63
N GLU A 251 7.19 6.23 23.65
CA GLU A 251 5.81 5.79 23.41
C GLU A 251 5.12 6.73 22.43
N LEU A 252 4.43 6.15 21.43
CA LEU A 252 3.61 6.96 20.55
C LEU A 252 2.50 7.65 21.34
N PRO A 253 2.19 8.93 21.07
CA PRO A 253 1.02 9.56 21.62
C PRO A 253 -0.20 8.68 21.28
N LYS A 254 -1.11 8.53 22.23
CA LYS A 254 -2.36 7.81 21.98
C LYS A 254 -3.06 8.50 20.80
N PRO A 255 -3.52 7.75 19.79
CA PRO A 255 -4.28 8.37 18.70
C PRO A 255 -5.47 9.11 19.30
N GLU A 256 -5.59 10.39 18.98
CA GLU A 256 -6.80 11.12 19.29
C GLU A 256 -7.98 10.44 18.60
N PRO A 257 -9.11 10.25 19.29
CA PRO A 257 -10.30 9.73 18.63
C PRO A 257 -10.65 10.63 17.43
N PRO A 258 -11.08 10.05 16.30
CA PRO A 258 -11.42 10.83 15.11
C PRO A 258 -12.37 11.95 15.52
N GLY A 259 -11.96 13.18 15.28
CA GLY A 259 -12.76 14.37 15.61
C GLY A 259 -14.15 14.19 14.99
N LYS A 260 -15.20 14.43 15.78
CA LYS A 260 -16.57 14.44 15.24
C LYS A 260 -16.58 15.35 14.01
N PRO A 261 -17.24 14.94 12.91
CA PRO A 261 -17.41 15.83 11.76
C PRO A 261 -17.94 17.17 12.27
N LYS A 262 -17.25 18.26 11.98
CA LYS A 262 -17.81 19.59 12.18
C LYS A 262 -19.06 19.65 11.30
N LEU A 263 -20.22 19.69 11.94
CA LEU A 263 -21.43 20.13 11.26
C LEU A 263 -21.15 21.54 10.73
N PRO A 264 -21.58 21.89 9.51
CA PRO A 264 -21.50 23.25 9.03
C PRO A 264 -22.21 24.14 10.06
N ASP A 265 -21.57 25.21 10.46
CA ASP A 265 -22.17 26.22 11.32
C ASP A 265 -23.43 26.71 10.61
N ASP A 266 -24.57 26.51 11.27
CA ASP A 266 -25.90 26.92 10.78
C ASP A 266 -26.08 28.43 11.05
N ASP A 267 -25.37 29.26 10.29
CA ASP A 267 -25.53 30.69 10.26
C ASP A 267 -26.52 31.09 9.13
N GLY A 268 -27.70 30.52 9.16
CA GLY A 268 -28.77 30.86 8.23
C GLY A 268 -30.10 31.05 8.96
N GLU A 269 -30.41 32.28 9.32
CA GLU A 269 -31.78 32.68 9.70
C GLU A 269 -32.76 32.25 8.61
N LEU A 270 -33.51 31.17 8.86
CA LEU A 270 -34.70 30.84 8.11
C LEU A 270 -35.92 31.43 8.82
N THR A 271 -36.21 32.68 8.50
CA THR A 271 -37.56 33.24 8.68
C THR A 271 -38.49 32.65 7.60
N GLY A 272 -39.25 31.65 7.96
CA GLY A 272 -40.23 31.03 7.06
C GLY A 272 -41.31 30.31 7.84
N GLY A 273 -42.49 30.95 7.92
CA GLY A 273 -43.62 30.57 8.74
C GLY A 273 -44.14 29.16 8.52
N TRP A 274 -44.53 28.55 9.61
CA TRP A 274 -45.29 27.31 9.66
C TRP A 274 -46.73 27.59 9.22
N VAL A 275 -47.18 26.96 8.14
CA VAL A 275 -48.61 26.84 7.80
C VAL A 275 -49.10 25.54 8.39
N SER A 276 -49.94 25.63 9.40
CA SER A 276 -50.70 24.50 9.94
C SER A 276 -51.76 24.07 8.94
N VAL A 277 -51.74 22.81 8.53
CA VAL A 277 -52.87 22.17 7.82
C VAL A 277 -53.61 21.29 8.80
N ASP A 278 -54.87 21.61 8.91
CA ASP A 278 -55.89 21.14 9.84
C ASP A 278 -56.28 19.67 9.62
N ASP A 279 -56.61 19.00 10.72
CA ASP A 279 -57.10 17.64 10.79
C ASP A 279 -58.49 17.46 10.13
N GLY A 280 -58.58 16.52 9.18
CA GLY A 280 -59.87 15.98 8.71
C GLY A 280 -60.00 14.54 9.11
N LYS A 281 -60.81 14.26 10.13
CA LYS A 281 -61.33 12.93 10.49
C LYS A 281 -62.19 12.38 9.36
N GLU A 282 -62.13 11.05 9.11
CA GLU A 282 -63.30 10.15 9.15
C GLU A 282 -62.94 8.68 8.85
N ASN A 283 -63.36 7.88 9.79
CA ASN A 283 -64.06 6.57 9.72
C ASN A 283 -63.53 5.38 8.85
N GLY A 284 -63.05 4.44 9.52
CA GLY A 284 -63.44 3.08 9.78
C GLY A 284 -64.06 2.25 8.66
N LYS A 285 -63.43 1.06 8.47
CA LYS A 285 -64.17 -0.23 8.38
C LYS A 285 -63.17 -1.41 8.41
N HIS A 286 -63.41 -2.28 9.38
CA HIS A 286 -63.01 -3.66 9.45
C HIS A 286 -63.37 -4.43 8.16
N LEU A 287 -62.53 -5.34 7.72
CA LEU A 287 -62.90 -6.62 7.13
C LEU A 287 -61.67 -7.56 7.27
N ASP A 288 -61.91 -8.58 8.07
CA ASP A 288 -61.20 -9.84 8.11
C ASP A 288 -61.34 -10.52 6.75
N ASP A 289 -60.32 -11.28 6.33
CA ASP A 289 -60.51 -12.65 5.84
C ASP A 289 -59.15 -13.30 5.55
N GLU A 290 -59.08 -14.50 6.02
CA GLU A 290 -58.07 -15.53 5.86
C GLU A 290 -57.96 -16.01 4.40
N ASP A 291 -56.88 -16.68 4.14
CA ASP A 291 -56.64 -17.93 3.39
C ASP A 291 -55.45 -17.82 2.46
N GLU A 292 -54.41 -18.56 2.77
CA GLU A 292 -54.00 -19.91 2.28
C GLU A 292 -53.44 -20.00 0.83
N TRP A 293 -52.38 -20.81 0.78
CA TRP A 293 -51.79 -21.59 -0.34
C TRP A 293 -50.75 -20.92 -1.27
N SER A 294 -49.52 -21.30 -1.26
CA SER A 294 -48.70 -22.41 -1.80
C SER A 294 -47.24 -21.95 -1.83
#